data_be67331b1d68eb5c970316620cd2cbc5
#
_entry.id   be67331b1d68eb5c970316620cd2cbc5
#
_cell.length_a   1.000
_cell.length_b   1.000
_cell.length_c   1.000
_cell.angle_alpha   90.00
_cell.angle_beta   90.00
_cell.angle_gamma   90.00
#
_symmetry.space_group_name_H-M   'P 1'
#
loop_
_entity.id
_entity.type
_entity.pdbx_description
1 polymer ?
#
loop_
_entity_poly.entity_id
_entity_poly.type
_entity_poly.pdbx_seq_one_letter_code
_entity_poly.pdbx_strand_id
1 'polypeptide(L)'
;MKERRQPIVAVLGHVDHGKTSLLDHIRSLGSERQSSVMAREAGGITQHIGATEVPSKVLNDLCAPLMGGKNFNSPGLLFIDTPGHHSFSTLRARGGSLADIAILVIDIVDGCKPQTLESMRILRQAKTPFVVACNKVDRIHGWQSEYGRAMAVSFREQREDVLALFDQKYWQLVGQFGEQEFNLERYDQITDFTKNIALVPCSSKEGEGIQDLLAVTIGLAEKFLAEQLEDVEGSAEATVLEMKNERGLGKTLDIILHRGTMNKGDEIVVATPTGPLVTKIKGMFSPRGMSEMRDAGDRWDSVDSVSAAAGLKLSAPDIESILAGTTLRVIPDDESRQQIIDQIAEECEISIDLDEEGIAIKADTLGGLEALAFEIRGMKDVSGNPRNINIRSATIGPINRKDIRSAAISDDPYERVILTFSTGILAEAQTELSRDDCEVLHIGSEIIYHILEKYDEWIEATKKRLEEEGRENVIHPGRILIMEDHIFRRSGPAVVGVRVLGGRIHVGQRLLTVDGEKAGRVKSIRDGDHVLSEAKQGDELAVAIQGITIGRGIDEEDVLLVDVPESHIRRLRKLNISSIEEEILSELIAIHRKDDHFWGR
;
A
#
# COMPACT_ATOMS: atom_id res chain seq x y z
N MET A 1 -25.02 37.71 5.44
CA MET A 1 -23.94 36.90 4.84
C MET A 1 -24.04 35.57 5.53
N LYS A 2 -24.08 34.47 4.80
CA LYS A 2 -23.97 33.14 5.43
C LYS A 2 -22.64 33.06 6.16
N GLU A 3 -22.62 32.53 7.37
CA GLU A 3 -21.39 32.30 8.10
C GLU A 3 -20.55 31.27 7.33
N ARG A 4 -19.27 31.55 7.15
CA ARG A 4 -18.31 30.64 6.48
C ARG A 4 -17.50 29.94 7.54
N ARG A 5 -17.32 28.66 7.38
CA ARG A 5 -16.34 27.90 8.19
C ARG A 5 -14.91 28.14 7.70
N GLN A 6 -13.95 27.89 8.55
CA GLN A 6 -12.54 27.91 8.15
C GLN A 6 -12.22 26.70 7.28
N PRO A 7 -11.32 26.86 6.28
CA PRO A 7 -10.81 25.73 5.49
C PRO A 7 -9.99 24.77 6.34
N ILE A 8 -10.14 23.49 6.04
CA ILE A 8 -9.35 22.41 6.62
C ILE A 8 -8.16 22.13 5.70
N VAL A 9 -6.96 22.27 6.23
CA VAL A 9 -5.69 22.16 5.50
C VAL A 9 -4.93 20.90 5.95
N ALA A 10 -4.78 19.91 5.09
CA ALA A 10 -3.93 18.76 5.39
C ALA A 10 -2.48 19.04 5.04
N VAL A 11 -1.54 18.69 5.94
CA VAL A 11 -0.09 18.80 5.68
C VAL A 11 0.48 17.43 5.40
N LEU A 12 0.97 17.22 4.18
CA LEU A 12 1.39 15.94 3.62
C LEU A 12 2.86 15.98 3.18
N GLY A 13 3.46 14.82 2.97
CA GLY A 13 4.83 14.70 2.47
C GLY A 13 5.63 13.63 3.19
N HIS A 14 6.86 13.42 2.71
CA HIS A 14 7.75 12.40 3.27
C HIS A 14 8.16 12.72 4.72
N VAL A 15 8.50 11.67 5.48
CA VAL A 15 9.21 11.82 6.77
C VAL A 15 10.47 12.64 6.51
N ASP A 16 10.88 13.47 7.45
CA ASP A 16 12.06 14.35 7.38
C ASP A 16 11.98 15.52 6.39
N HIS A 17 10.92 15.69 5.58
CA HIS A 17 10.76 16.87 4.73
C HIS A 17 10.34 18.14 5.51
N GLY A 18 10.07 18.01 6.82
CA GLY A 18 9.87 19.14 7.73
C GLY A 18 8.41 19.57 7.91
N LYS A 19 7.44 18.64 7.78
CA LYS A 19 6.01 18.89 8.06
C LYS A 19 5.77 19.45 9.46
N THR A 20 6.24 18.72 10.48
CA THR A 20 6.10 19.10 11.89
C THR A 20 6.82 20.41 12.17
N SER A 21 8.02 20.61 11.60
CA SER A 21 8.76 21.88 11.74
C SER A 21 8.02 23.06 11.11
N LEU A 22 7.34 22.85 9.98
CA LEU A 22 6.51 23.85 9.33
C LEU A 22 5.34 24.27 10.23
N LEU A 23 4.63 23.30 10.79
CA LEU A 23 3.51 23.55 11.70
C LEU A 23 3.96 24.13 13.03
N ASP A 24 5.08 23.70 13.59
CA ASP A 24 5.68 24.28 14.80
C ASP A 24 6.03 25.77 14.57
N HIS A 25 6.59 26.08 13.40
CA HIS A 25 6.86 27.47 13.05
C HIS A 25 5.57 28.29 12.96
N ILE A 26 4.54 27.79 12.24
CA ILE A 26 3.24 28.46 12.14
C ILE A 26 2.62 28.70 13.52
N ARG A 27 2.68 27.73 14.43
CA ARG A 27 2.20 27.85 15.82
C ARG A 27 2.95 28.92 16.60
N SER A 28 4.27 29.00 16.39
CA SER A 28 5.12 29.97 17.09
C SER A 28 4.79 31.42 16.77
N LEU A 29 4.25 31.68 15.58
CA LEU A 29 3.90 33.03 15.12
C LEU A 29 2.73 33.66 15.88
N GLY A 30 1.88 32.86 16.52
CA GLY A 30 0.71 33.34 17.28
C GLY A 30 0.81 33.12 18.79
N SER A 31 1.89 32.59 19.32
CA SER A 31 2.03 32.31 20.75
C SER A 31 3.23 33.02 21.38
N GLU A 32 3.01 33.62 22.59
CA GLU A 32 4.10 34.20 23.38
C GLU A 32 5.10 33.17 23.93
N ARG A 33 4.84 31.86 23.77
CA ARG A 33 5.69 30.76 24.23
C ARG A 33 5.96 29.79 23.08
N GLN A 34 7.21 29.58 22.75
CA GLN A 34 7.65 28.53 21.82
C GLN A 34 7.35 27.14 22.42
N SER A 35 6.32 26.47 21.92
CA SER A 35 6.09 25.04 22.18
C SER A 35 6.47 24.27 20.93
N SER A 36 7.56 23.51 20.97
CA SER A 36 7.94 22.65 19.85
C SER A 36 7.42 21.23 20.10
N VAL A 37 6.53 20.76 19.24
CA VAL A 37 6.02 19.38 19.24
C VAL A 37 7.13 18.43 18.78
N MET A 38 7.92 18.83 17.79
CA MET A 38 9.06 18.06 17.30
C MET A 38 10.08 17.72 18.38
N ALA A 39 10.32 18.62 19.33
CA ALA A 39 11.27 18.39 20.43
C ALA A 39 10.77 17.37 21.48
N ARG A 40 9.47 17.05 21.49
CA ARG A 40 8.84 16.15 22.48
C ARG A 40 8.50 14.79 21.92
N GLU A 41 8.35 14.65 20.60
CA GLU A 41 8.11 13.37 19.97
C GLU A 41 9.37 12.51 19.92
N ALA A 42 9.21 11.22 20.21
CA ALA A 42 10.31 10.26 20.19
C ALA A 42 10.87 10.14 18.75
N GLY A 43 12.15 10.48 18.60
CA GLY A 43 12.82 10.47 17.28
C GLY A 43 12.55 11.72 16.43
N GLY A 44 11.78 12.72 16.92
CA GLY A 44 11.47 13.95 16.18
C GLY A 44 10.54 13.76 14.98
N ILE A 45 9.79 12.63 14.94
CA ILE A 45 8.83 12.31 13.89
C ILE A 45 7.40 12.34 14.44
N THR A 46 6.46 12.84 13.65
CA THR A 46 5.03 12.84 14.00
C THR A 46 4.48 11.41 14.01
N GLN A 47 3.96 10.97 15.14
CA GLN A 47 3.42 9.63 15.34
C GLN A 47 1.88 9.59 15.46
N HIS A 48 1.25 10.72 15.77
CA HIS A 48 -0.20 10.84 15.95
C HIS A 48 -0.75 11.98 15.11
N ILE A 49 -2.03 11.87 14.72
CA ILE A 49 -2.72 12.96 14.01
C ILE A 49 -3.01 14.08 14.99
N GLY A 50 -2.71 15.32 14.60
CA GLY A 50 -2.99 16.51 15.38
C GLY A 50 -3.78 17.54 14.59
N ALA A 51 -4.43 18.45 15.29
CA ALA A 51 -5.09 19.59 14.68
C ALA A 51 -4.65 20.89 15.35
N THR A 52 -4.47 21.94 14.55
CA THR A 52 -4.08 23.27 15.02
C THR A 52 -4.90 24.32 14.30
N GLU A 53 -5.59 25.15 15.05
CA GLU A 53 -6.34 26.28 14.52
C GLU A 53 -5.48 27.54 14.46
N VAL A 54 -5.46 28.22 13.31
CA VAL A 54 -4.79 29.51 13.11
C VAL A 54 -5.85 30.58 12.83
N PRO A 55 -6.15 31.47 13.80
CA PRO A 55 -7.19 32.49 13.65
C PRO A 55 -6.88 33.51 12.56
N SER A 56 -7.92 34.04 11.93
CA SER A 56 -7.80 35.05 10.86
C SER A 56 -6.97 36.26 11.25
N LYS A 57 -7.03 36.70 12.51
CA LYS A 57 -6.20 37.80 13.00
C LYS A 57 -4.71 37.57 12.81
N VAL A 58 -4.24 36.36 13.20
CA VAL A 58 -2.82 35.98 13.04
C VAL A 58 -2.45 35.89 11.56
N LEU A 59 -3.33 35.33 10.74
CA LEU A 59 -3.10 35.20 9.28
C LEU A 59 -3.03 36.58 8.61
N ASN A 60 -3.96 37.50 8.98
CA ASN A 60 -3.97 38.85 8.44
C ASN A 60 -2.75 39.67 8.86
N ASP A 61 -2.35 39.57 10.14
CA ASP A 61 -1.16 40.26 10.64
C ASP A 61 0.12 39.77 9.93
N LEU A 62 0.23 38.48 9.71
CA LEU A 62 1.37 37.84 9.05
C LEU A 62 1.46 38.17 7.55
N CYS A 63 0.33 38.08 6.85
CA CYS A 63 0.27 38.26 5.40
C CYS A 63 0.06 39.72 4.98
N ALA A 64 -0.13 40.67 5.93
CA ALA A 64 -0.35 42.08 5.65
C ALA A 64 0.65 42.70 4.65
N PRO A 65 1.96 42.42 4.74
CA PRO A 65 2.94 42.94 3.78
C PRO A 65 2.69 42.49 2.34
N LEU A 66 2.13 41.28 2.14
CA LEU A 66 1.87 40.70 0.82
C LEU A 66 0.51 41.11 0.25
N MET A 67 -0.45 41.42 1.10
CA MET A 67 -1.85 41.66 0.73
C MET A 67 -2.19 43.11 0.33
N GLY A 68 -1.22 44.06 0.44
CA GLY A 68 -1.45 45.47 0.08
C GLY A 68 -2.61 46.12 0.84
N GLY A 69 -2.83 45.75 2.10
CA GLY A 69 -3.88 46.28 2.96
C GLY A 69 -5.25 45.61 2.84
N LYS A 70 -5.36 44.50 2.13
CA LYS A 70 -6.57 43.65 2.10
C LYS A 70 -6.49 42.58 3.19
N ASN A 71 -7.64 42.22 3.76
CA ASN A 71 -7.76 41.13 4.73
C ASN A 71 -8.43 39.93 4.09
N PHE A 72 -8.13 38.75 4.60
CA PHE A 72 -8.85 37.52 4.28
C PHE A 72 -10.23 37.53 4.92
N ASN A 73 -11.21 36.96 4.24
CA ASN A 73 -12.60 36.85 4.72
C ASN A 73 -12.83 35.57 5.55
N SER A 74 -11.94 34.61 5.45
CA SER A 74 -12.00 33.35 6.20
C SER A 74 -11.81 33.62 7.71
N PRO A 75 -12.53 32.89 8.60
CA PRO A 75 -12.33 33.01 10.05
C PRO A 75 -10.98 32.51 10.53
N GLY A 76 -10.30 31.70 9.72
CA GLY A 76 -8.99 31.14 10.03
C GLY A 76 -8.62 30.00 9.08
N LEU A 77 -7.67 29.17 9.50
CA LEU A 77 -7.30 27.89 8.89
C LEU A 77 -7.21 26.81 9.98
N LEU A 78 -7.77 25.63 9.71
CA LEU A 78 -7.58 24.45 10.56
C LEU A 78 -6.56 23.53 9.91
N PHE A 79 -5.36 23.44 10.45
CA PHE A 79 -4.33 22.53 9.98
C PHE A 79 -4.51 21.16 10.61
N ILE A 80 -4.43 20.11 9.79
CA ILE A 80 -4.33 18.73 10.24
C ILE A 80 -2.90 18.27 10.01
N ASP A 81 -2.18 18.00 11.10
CA ASP A 81 -0.86 17.39 11.08
C ASP A 81 -1.00 15.87 11.01
N THR A 82 -0.46 15.30 9.96
CA THR A 82 -0.61 13.88 9.69
C THR A 82 0.76 13.18 9.80
N PRO A 83 0.86 12.05 10.55
CA PRO A 83 2.06 11.23 10.51
C PRO A 83 2.37 10.84 9.06
N GLY A 84 3.64 10.81 8.68
CA GLY A 84 4.04 10.56 7.28
C GLY A 84 3.48 9.27 6.67
N HIS A 85 3.09 8.31 7.53
CA HIS A 85 2.69 6.96 7.15
C HIS A 85 1.19 6.66 7.30
N HIS A 86 0.51 7.28 8.26
CA HIS A 86 -0.86 6.90 8.67
C HIS A 86 -1.97 7.80 8.13
N SER A 87 -1.62 8.92 7.52
CA SER A 87 -2.51 10.04 7.34
C SER A 87 -3.50 9.91 6.19
N PHE A 88 -3.26 9.02 5.25
CA PHE A 88 -4.04 8.98 4.02
C PHE A 88 -5.38 8.27 4.18
N SER A 89 -5.44 7.27 5.05
CA SER A 89 -6.68 6.56 5.33
C SER A 89 -7.67 7.41 6.13
N THR A 90 -7.17 8.22 7.07
CA THR A 90 -8.00 9.11 7.90
C THR A 90 -8.46 10.37 7.16
N LEU A 91 -7.73 10.81 6.13
CA LEU A 91 -8.15 11.93 5.29
C LEU A 91 -9.23 11.57 4.27
N ARG A 92 -9.46 10.27 4.03
CA ARG A 92 -10.61 9.77 3.27
C ARG A 92 -11.79 9.58 4.22
N ALA A 93 -12.59 10.61 4.44
CA ALA A 93 -13.94 10.39 4.91
C ALA A 93 -14.73 9.65 3.83
N ARG A 94 -15.60 8.70 4.20
CA ARG A 94 -16.54 8.10 3.25
C ARG A 94 -17.38 9.22 2.62
N GLY A 95 -17.22 9.39 1.30
CA GLY A 95 -17.92 10.43 0.54
C GLY A 95 -17.07 11.65 0.13
N GLY A 96 -15.77 11.72 0.50
CA GLY A 96 -14.91 12.81 0.08
C GLY A 96 -13.61 12.94 0.86
N SER A 97 -12.87 14.01 0.63
CA SER A 97 -11.69 14.37 1.41
C SER A 97 -12.11 15.12 2.67
N LEU A 98 -11.54 14.77 3.84
CA LEU A 98 -11.69 15.57 5.07
C LEU A 98 -11.07 16.97 4.91
N ALA A 99 -10.00 17.07 4.12
CA ALA A 99 -9.31 18.32 3.86
C ALA A 99 -9.89 19.04 2.64
N ASP A 100 -10.13 20.33 2.76
CA ASP A 100 -10.56 21.20 1.66
C ASP A 100 -9.41 21.51 0.71
N ILE A 101 -8.19 21.68 1.26
CA ILE A 101 -6.96 21.96 0.53
C ILE A 101 -5.80 21.25 1.24
N ALA A 102 -4.75 20.90 0.52
CA ALA A 102 -3.57 20.29 1.11
C ALA A 102 -2.30 21.11 0.86
N ILE A 103 -1.32 20.97 1.76
CA ILE A 103 0.05 21.44 1.59
C ILE A 103 0.95 20.21 1.48
N LEU A 104 1.55 20.00 0.31
CA LEU A 104 2.52 18.95 0.08
C LEU A 104 3.93 19.47 0.34
N VAL A 105 4.55 19.04 1.43
CA VAL A 105 5.89 19.49 1.85
C VAL A 105 6.96 18.63 1.21
N ILE A 106 7.88 19.27 0.49
CA ILE A 106 8.99 18.61 -0.22
C ILE A 106 10.29 19.31 0.16
N ASP A 107 11.30 18.54 0.55
CA ASP A 107 12.67 19.04 0.70
C ASP A 107 13.25 19.32 -0.68
N ILE A 108 13.68 20.57 -0.94
CA ILE A 108 14.22 20.99 -2.26
C ILE A 108 15.48 20.22 -2.66
N VAL A 109 16.26 19.76 -1.68
CA VAL A 109 17.51 19.03 -1.94
C VAL A 109 17.24 17.59 -2.33
N ASP A 110 16.31 16.95 -1.59
CA ASP A 110 15.98 15.52 -1.75
C ASP A 110 15.01 15.23 -2.90
N GLY A 111 14.11 16.17 -3.22
CA GLY A 111 13.09 16.00 -4.26
C GLY A 111 11.94 15.08 -3.84
N CYS A 112 11.22 14.54 -4.82
CA CYS A 112 10.09 13.61 -4.57
C CYS A 112 10.61 12.26 -4.09
N LYS A 113 10.04 11.76 -3.00
CA LYS A 113 10.26 10.44 -2.41
C LYS A 113 9.03 9.55 -2.64
N PRO A 114 9.10 8.22 -2.43
CA PRO A 114 7.95 7.32 -2.63
C PRO A 114 6.67 7.79 -1.94
N GLN A 115 6.76 8.24 -0.68
CA GLN A 115 5.61 8.77 0.06
C GLN A 115 5.06 10.09 -0.54
N THR A 116 5.92 10.91 -1.16
CA THR A 116 5.49 12.11 -1.87
C THR A 116 4.64 11.74 -3.09
N LEU A 117 5.08 10.73 -3.85
CA LEU A 117 4.37 10.22 -5.02
C LEU A 117 3.02 9.60 -4.63
N GLU A 118 3.00 8.85 -3.53
CA GLU A 118 1.76 8.30 -2.96
C GLU A 118 0.79 9.43 -2.58
N SER A 119 1.28 10.46 -1.87
CA SER A 119 0.50 11.66 -1.53
C SER A 119 -0.14 12.31 -2.76
N MET A 120 0.63 12.49 -3.83
CA MET A 120 0.15 13.09 -5.08
C MET A 120 -0.97 12.26 -5.73
N ARG A 121 -0.84 10.93 -5.74
CA ARG A 121 -1.86 10.03 -6.29
C ARG A 121 -3.17 10.10 -5.49
N ILE A 122 -3.07 10.12 -4.16
CA ILE A 122 -4.23 10.23 -3.27
C ILE A 122 -4.93 11.58 -3.43
N LEU A 123 -4.18 12.68 -3.49
CA LEU A 123 -4.74 14.01 -3.74
C LEU A 123 -5.46 14.06 -5.08
N ARG A 124 -4.94 13.40 -6.12
CA ARG A 124 -5.60 13.27 -7.42
C ARG A 124 -6.91 12.49 -7.33
N GLN A 125 -6.90 11.31 -6.68
CA GLN A 125 -8.09 10.47 -6.51
C GLN A 125 -9.19 11.18 -5.71
N ALA A 126 -8.80 11.89 -4.63
CA ALA A 126 -9.70 12.68 -3.79
C ALA A 126 -10.13 14.00 -4.46
N LYS A 127 -9.52 14.38 -5.58
CA LYS A 127 -9.69 15.68 -6.25
C LYS A 127 -9.48 16.87 -5.31
N THR A 128 -8.61 16.72 -4.31
CA THR A 128 -8.27 17.75 -3.35
C THR A 128 -7.23 18.70 -3.95
N PRO A 129 -7.50 19.99 -4.06
CA PRO A 129 -6.51 20.96 -4.51
C PRO A 129 -5.34 21.02 -3.51
N PHE A 130 -4.13 21.29 -4.00
CA PHE A 130 -2.97 21.38 -3.12
C PHE A 130 -1.93 22.41 -3.58
N VAL A 131 -1.12 22.84 -2.63
CA VAL A 131 0.03 23.73 -2.81
C VAL A 131 1.28 22.94 -2.42
N VAL A 132 2.38 23.16 -3.13
CA VAL A 132 3.67 22.56 -2.80
C VAL A 132 4.48 23.53 -1.96
N ALA A 133 4.77 23.16 -0.71
CA ALA A 133 5.76 23.82 0.13
C ALA A 133 7.14 23.25 -0.17
N CYS A 134 7.92 23.96 -1.00
CA CYS A 134 9.29 23.61 -1.33
C CYS A 134 10.21 24.04 -0.19
N ASN A 135 10.33 23.15 0.81
CA ASN A 135 10.94 23.43 2.10
C ASN A 135 12.47 23.27 2.08
N LYS A 136 13.10 23.83 3.12
CA LYS A 136 14.54 23.76 3.39
C LYS A 136 15.41 24.46 2.32
N VAL A 137 14.94 25.57 1.77
CA VAL A 137 15.75 26.39 0.85
C VAL A 137 17.06 26.87 1.49
N ASP A 138 17.09 27.00 2.82
CA ASP A 138 18.26 27.30 3.63
C ASP A 138 19.38 26.25 3.50
N ARG A 139 19.11 25.04 3.01
CA ARG A 139 20.11 23.99 2.75
C ARG A 139 20.80 24.11 1.39
N ILE A 140 20.32 24.98 0.51
CA ILE A 140 21.01 25.26 -0.76
C ILE A 140 22.34 25.94 -0.46
N HIS A 141 23.40 25.40 -1.03
CA HIS A 141 24.74 25.91 -0.75
C HIS A 141 24.87 27.39 -1.11
N GLY A 142 25.23 28.22 -0.12
CA GLY A 142 25.38 29.68 -0.25
C GLY A 142 24.10 30.49 -0.11
N TRP A 143 22.93 29.85 0.12
CA TRP A 143 21.68 30.58 0.39
C TRP A 143 21.80 31.42 1.67
N GLN A 144 21.41 32.68 1.57
CA GLN A 144 21.37 33.59 2.70
C GLN A 144 19.94 33.75 3.18
N SER A 145 19.62 33.06 4.27
CA SER A 145 18.29 33.13 4.93
C SER A 145 18.22 34.31 5.89
N GLU A 146 17.04 34.91 5.98
CA GLU A 146 16.70 35.84 7.03
C GLU A 146 15.33 35.49 7.64
N TYR A 147 15.25 35.55 8.97
CA TYR A 147 14.07 35.11 9.72
C TYR A 147 12.80 35.86 9.28
N GLY A 148 11.76 35.12 8.92
CA GLY A 148 10.43 35.63 8.58
C GLY A 148 10.39 36.50 7.31
N ARG A 149 11.40 36.43 6.43
CA ARG A 149 11.46 37.21 5.19
C ARG A 149 10.50 36.64 4.14
N ALA A 150 9.84 37.53 3.39
CA ALA A 150 9.05 37.14 2.22
C ALA A 150 9.95 36.62 1.09
N MET A 151 9.54 35.57 0.40
CA MET A 151 10.37 34.88 -0.59
C MET A 151 10.74 35.77 -1.78
N ALA A 152 9.83 36.65 -2.20
CA ALA A 152 10.12 37.62 -3.27
C ALA A 152 11.27 38.57 -2.96
N VAL A 153 11.47 38.91 -1.67
CA VAL A 153 12.62 39.73 -1.22
C VAL A 153 13.88 38.87 -1.18
N SER A 154 13.77 37.67 -0.62
CA SER A 154 14.91 36.72 -0.55
C SER A 154 15.53 36.47 -1.92
N PHE A 155 14.73 36.20 -2.95
CA PHE A 155 15.24 35.99 -4.30
C PHE A 155 16.02 37.17 -4.87
N ARG A 156 15.64 38.41 -4.53
CA ARG A 156 16.35 39.60 -5.02
C ARG A 156 17.71 39.80 -4.38
N GLU A 157 17.90 39.25 -3.19
CA GLU A 157 19.14 39.42 -2.42
C GLU A 157 20.11 38.24 -2.53
N GLN A 158 19.66 37.11 -3.14
CA GLN A 158 20.55 35.98 -3.41
C GLN A 158 21.51 36.29 -4.57
N ARG A 159 22.67 35.68 -4.52
CA ARG A 159 23.67 35.72 -5.61
C ARG A 159 23.20 34.89 -6.81
N GLU A 160 23.59 35.28 -8.01
CA GLU A 160 23.21 34.59 -9.27
C GLU A 160 23.58 33.10 -9.28
N ASP A 161 24.75 32.74 -8.73
CA ASP A 161 25.19 31.34 -8.65
C ASP A 161 24.30 30.48 -7.72
N VAL A 162 23.80 31.08 -6.62
CA VAL A 162 22.87 30.43 -5.69
C VAL A 162 21.49 30.27 -6.31
N LEU A 163 21.02 31.32 -7.03
CA LEU A 163 19.76 31.24 -7.80
C LEU A 163 19.82 30.17 -8.88
N ALA A 164 20.95 30.02 -9.58
CA ALA A 164 21.12 28.94 -10.56
C ALA A 164 21.05 27.55 -9.94
N LEU A 165 21.57 27.36 -8.71
CA LEU A 165 21.43 26.10 -7.96
C LEU A 165 19.97 25.85 -7.54
N PHE A 166 19.26 26.89 -7.09
CA PHE A 166 17.83 26.80 -6.81
C PHE A 166 17.05 26.39 -8.07
N ASP A 167 17.29 27.08 -9.20
CA ASP A 167 16.61 26.81 -10.46
C ASP A 167 16.86 25.38 -10.96
N GLN A 168 18.08 24.87 -10.83
CA GLN A 168 18.40 23.48 -11.15
C GLN A 168 17.52 22.50 -10.37
N LYS A 169 17.38 22.72 -9.06
CA LYS A 169 16.54 21.89 -8.18
C LYS A 169 15.05 22.06 -8.48
N TYR A 170 14.61 23.28 -8.73
CA TYR A 170 13.24 23.58 -9.13
C TYR A 170 12.84 22.83 -10.40
N TRP A 171 13.66 22.90 -11.47
CA TRP A 171 13.36 22.20 -12.71
C TRP A 171 13.39 20.68 -12.58
N GLN A 172 14.21 20.16 -11.67
CA GLN A 172 14.18 18.73 -11.32
C GLN A 172 12.82 18.34 -10.72
N LEU A 173 12.27 19.15 -9.80
CA LEU A 173 10.94 18.94 -9.24
C LEU A 173 9.85 19.06 -10.31
N VAL A 174 9.91 20.05 -11.18
CA VAL A 174 8.96 20.21 -12.29
C VAL A 174 8.94 18.96 -13.17
N GLY A 175 10.11 18.37 -13.48
CA GLY A 175 10.21 17.11 -14.21
C GLY A 175 9.52 15.96 -13.49
N GLN A 176 9.80 15.77 -12.18
CA GLN A 176 9.18 14.72 -11.36
C GLN A 176 7.65 14.85 -11.24
N PHE A 177 7.13 16.09 -11.17
CA PHE A 177 5.69 16.35 -11.19
C PHE A 177 5.08 16.07 -12.56
N GLY A 178 5.80 16.42 -13.64
CA GLY A 178 5.41 16.13 -15.01
C GLY A 178 5.24 14.63 -15.28
N GLU A 179 6.13 13.78 -14.75
CA GLU A 179 6.01 12.32 -14.79
C GLU A 179 4.72 11.81 -14.13
N GLN A 180 4.21 12.56 -13.15
CA GLN A 180 2.94 12.29 -12.49
C GLN A 180 1.77 13.08 -13.10
N GLU A 181 1.92 13.66 -14.30
CA GLU A 181 0.91 14.44 -15.02
C GLU A 181 0.41 15.68 -14.29
N PHE A 182 1.25 16.29 -13.44
CA PHE A 182 0.97 17.56 -12.78
C PHE A 182 1.82 18.67 -13.36
N ASN A 183 1.23 19.83 -13.60
CA ASN A 183 1.94 21.04 -13.97
C ASN A 183 2.32 21.82 -12.72
N LEU A 184 3.60 21.92 -12.42
CA LEU A 184 4.14 22.64 -11.27
C LEU A 184 4.76 23.95 -11.71
N GLU A 185 4.39 25.05 -11.06
CA GLU A 185 4.93 26.37 -11.38
C GLU A 185 5.15 27.19 -10.10
N ARG A 186 6.17 28.02 -10.08
CA ARG A 186 6.46 28.88 -8.93
C ARG A 186 5.32 29.90 -8.73
N TYR A 187 4.83 30.05 -7.51
CA TYR A 187 3.60 30.79 -7.14
C TYR A 187 3.56 32.23 -7.68
N ASP A 188 4.71 32.91 -7.79
CA ASP A 188 4.84 34.30 -8.27
C ASP A 188 4.86 34.39 -9.81
N GLN A 189 4.93 33.28 -10.51
CA GLN A 189 4.93 33.20 -11.99
C GLN A 189 3.60 32.67 -12.55
N ILE A 190 2.77 32.05 -11.71
CA ILE A 190 1.50 31.45 -12.14
C ILE A 190 0.54 32.52 -12.63
N THR A 191 0.04 32.33 -13.83
CA THR A 191 -1.02 33.15 -14.43
C THR A 191 -2.39 32.49 -14.29
N ASP A 192 -2.46 31.17 -14.24
CA ASP A 192 -3.69 30.37 -14.15
C ASP A 192 -3.56 29.25 -13.11
N PHE A 193 -4.06 29.48 -11.91
CA PHE A 193 -4.08 28.51 -10.82
C PHE A 193 -5.04 27.32 -11.03
N THR A 194 -5.86 27.33 -12.08
CA THR A 194 -6.71 26.17 -12.41
C THR A 194 -5.96 25.11 -13.16
N LYS A 195 -4.82 25.44 -13.78
CA LYS A 195 -4.02 24.54 -14.60
C LYS A 195 -2.70 24.15 -13.94
N ASN A 196 -2.15 25.03 -13.11
CA ASN A 196 -0.84 24.88 -12.52
C ASN A 196 -0.94 24.80 -11.00
N ILE A 197 -0.16 23.89 -10.42
CA ILE A 197 0.00 23.77 -8.98
C ILE A 197 1.06 24.77 -8.51
N ALA A 198 0.74 25.52 -7.47
CA ALA A 198 1.65 26.50 -6.91
C ALA A 198 2.77 25.82 -6.11
N LEU A 199 4.02 26.10 -6.48
CA LEU A 199 5.19 25.80 -5.67
C LEU A 199 5.61 27.07 -4.94
N VAL A 200 5.66 27.01 -3.61
CA VAL A 200 6.10 28.09 -2.74
C VAL A 200 7.39 27.65 -2.04
N PRO A 201 8.55 28.26 -2.39
CA PRO A 201 9.79 28.01 -1.67
C PRO A 201 9.70 28.54 -0.24
N CYS A 202 10.24 27.77 0.71
CA CYS A 202 10.22 28.19 2.12
C CYS A 202 11.34 27.51 2.93
N SER A 203 11.59 28.03 4.12
CA SER A 203 12.36 27.40 5.18
C SER A 203 11.55 27.38 6.46
N SER A 204 11.11 26.20 6.87
CA SER A 204 10.40 26.04 8.16
C SER A 204 11.31 26.34 9.35
N LYS A 205 12.62 26.26 9.20
CA LYS A 205 13.60 26.56 10.24
C LYS A 205 13.74 28.06 10.46
N GLU A 206 13.88 28.83 9.41
CA GLU A 206 14.10 30.27 9.45
C GLU A 206 12.80 31.08 9.27
N GLY A 207 11.67 30.42 9.00
CA GLY A 207 10.38 31.08 8.77
C GLY A 207 10.27 31.82 7.45
N GLU A 208 11.28 31.76 6.61
CA GLU A 208 11.36 32.41 5.31
C GLU A 208 10.34 31.80 4.34
N GLY A 209 9.54 32.63 3.65
CA GLY A 209 8.52 32.18 2.70
C GLY A 209 7.25 31.57 3.32
N ILE A 210 7.14 31.46 4.65
CA ILE A 210 5.96 30.89 5.32
C ILE A 210 4.72 31.78 5.13
N GLN A 211 4.88 33.10 5.21
CA GLN A 211 3.81 34.03 4.92
C GLN A 211 3.31 33.94 3.48
N ASP A 212 4.21 33.71 2.51
CA ASP A 212 3.86 33.48 1.11
C ASP A 212 3.05 32.19 0.96
N LEU A 213 3.46 31.11 1.62
CA LEU A 213 2.75 29.82 1.63
C LEU A 213 1.34 29.96 2.20
N LEU A 214 1.19 30.62 3.33
CA LEU A 214 -0.11 30.85 3.96
C LEU A 214 -1.01 31.74 3.10
N ALA A 215 -0.47 32.84 2.52
CA ALA A 215 -1.21 33.72 1.64
C ALA A 215 -1.73 33.00 0.39
N VAL A 216 -0.90 32.17 -0.25
CA VAL A 216 -1.30 31.36 -1.40
C VAL A 216 -2.37 30.34 -1.00
N THR A 217 -2.17 29.62 0.10
CA THR A 217 -3.08 28.57 0.55
C THR A 217 -4.48 29.13 0.86
N ILE A 218 -4.55 30.22 1.66
CA ILE A 218 -5.85 30.82 2.01
C ILE A 218 -6.50 31.52 0.81
N GLY A 219 -5.70 32.16 -0.05
CA GLY A 219 -6.20 32.80 -1.26
C GLY A 219 -6.81 31.81 -2.25
N LEU A 220 -6.23 30.61 -2.39
CA LEU A 220 -6.80 29.53 -3.19
C LEU A 220 -8.07 28.96 -2.57
N ALA A 221 -8.07 28.75 -1.24
CA ALA A 221 -9.26 28.30 -0.52
C ALA A 221 -10.44 29.28 -0.67
N GLU A 222 -10.21 30.59 -0.47
CA GLU A 222 -11.26 31.60 -0.63
C GLU A 222 -11.78 31.71 -2.08
N LYS A 223 -10.90 31.54 -3.06
CA LYS A 223 -11.26 31.69 -4.47
C LYS A 223 -11.98 30.48 -5.06
N PHE A 224 -11.54 29.28 -4.73
CA PHE A 224 -12.00 28.05 -5.38
C PHE A 224 -12.95 27.22 -4.52
N LEU A 225 -12.95 27.41 -3.21
CA LEU A 225 -13.76 26.61 -2.27
C LEU A 225 -14.86 27.43 -1.59
N ALA A 226 -15.09 28.67 -2.03
CA ALA A 226 -16.04 29.59 -1.39
C ALA A 226 -17.43 28.97 -1.17
N GLU A 227 -17.96 28.24 -2.15
CA GLU A 227 -19.27 27.58 -2.06
C GLU A 227 -19.28 26.43 -1.05
N GLN A 228 -18.19 25.67 -0.97
CA GLN A 228 -18.05 24.53 -0.03
C GLN A 228 -17.85 24.99 1.42
N LEU A 229 -17.28 26.19 1.62
CA LEU A 229 -17.07 26.78 2.93
C LEU A 229 -18.32 27.47 3.51
N GLU A 230 -19.37 27.68 2.72
CA GLU A 230 -20.64 28.27 3.18
C GLU A 230 -21.58 27.27 3.86
N ASP A 231 -21.22 25.99 3.95
CA ASP A 231 -22.06 24.92 4.47
C ASP A 231 -21.89 24.74 6.00
N VAL A 232 -22.31 25.73 6.77
CA VAL A 232 -22.34 25.69 8.24
C VAL A 232 -23.68 25.14 8.76
N GLU A 233 -24.75 25.19 7.95
CA GLU A 233 -26.09 24.75 8.33
C GLU A 233 -26.27 23.23 8.09
N GLY A 234 -26.82 22.51 9.08
CA GLY A 234 -27.18 21.10 8.99
C GLY A 234 -26.75 20.29 10.22
N SER A 235 -27.05 18.99 10.19
CA SER A 235 -26.60 18.04 11.22
C SER A 235 -25.08 18.03 11.30
N ALA A 236 -24.54 18.08 12.51
CA ALA A 236 -23.10 18.09 12.70
C ALA A 236 -22.46 16.76 12.27
N GLU A 237 -21.39 16.87 11.46
CA GLU A 237 -20.60 15.74 10.99
C GLU A 237 -19.14 15.91 11.39
N ALA A 238 -18.56 14.84 11.91
CA ALA A 238 -17.16 14.81 12.33
C ALA A 238 -16.51 13.50 11.92
N THR A 239 -15.18 13.50 11.83
CA THR A 239 -14.37 12.31 11.63
C THR A 239 -13.56 12.01 12.87
N VAL A 240 -13.56 10.75 13.31
CA VAL A 240 -12.77 10.30 14.45
C VAL A 240 -11.32 10.13 14.00
N LEU A 241 -10.40 10.85 14.67
CA LEU A 241 -8.97 10.76 14.41
C LEU A 241 -8.33 9.62 15.20
N GLU A 242 -8.59 9.61 16.52
CA GLU A 242 -7.96 8.68 17.45
C GLU A 242 -8.81 8.53 18.72
N MET A 243 -8.71 7.36 19.35
CA MET A 243 -9.24 7.13 20.69
C MET A 243 -8.10 7.11 21.70
N LYS A 244 -8.23 7.91 22.76
CA LYS A 244 -7.21 8.03 23.83
C LYS A 244 -7.78 7.71 25.21
N ASN A 245 -6.90 7.29 26.11
CA ASN A 245 -7.23 7.15 27.52
C ASN A 245 -6.57 8.30 28.30
N GLU A 246 -7.36 9.28 28.67
CA GLU A 246 -6.89 10.51 29.33
C GLU A 246 -7.02 10.42 30.85
N ARG A 247 -6.01 10.91 31.57
CA ARG A 247 -6.06 10.97 33.04
C ARG A 247 -7.18 11.91 33.48
N GLY A 248 -8.13 11.40 34.26
CA GLY A 248 -9.25 12.18 34.80
C GLY A 248 -10.50 12.28 33.90
N LEU A 249 -10.38 12.03 32.61
CA LEU A 249 -11.50 12.03 31.66
C LEU A 249 -11.91 10.62 31.22
N GLY A 250 -11.05 9.62 31.43
CA GLY A 250 -11.25 8.27 30.92
C GLY A 250 -10.99 8.19 29.42
N LYS A 251 -11.75 7.35 28.71
CA LYS A 251 -11.65 7.23 27.26
C LYS A 251 -12.30 8.44 26.58
N THR A 252 -11.59 8.98 25.61
CA THR A 252 -12.00 10.15 24.82
C THR A 252 -11.73 9.91 23.34
N LEU A 253 -12.49 10.57 22.47
CA LEU A 253 -12.29 10.60 21.03
C LEU A 253 -11.71 11.96 20.63
N ASP A 254 -10.62 11.94 19.90
CA ASP A 254 -10.13 13.10 19.18
C ASP A 254 -10.82 13.13 17.81
N ILE A 255 -11.52 14.22 17.48
CA ILE A 255 -12.32 14.34 16.27
C ILE A 255 -12.04 15.65 15.52
N ILE A 256 -12.32 15.66 14.22
CA ILE A 256 -12.44 16.88 13.43
C ILE A 256 -13.91 17.09 13.05
N LEU A 257 -14.52 18.14 13.58
CA LEU A 257 -15.84 18.59 13.19
C LEU A 257 -15.69 19.37 11.88
N HIS A 258 -16.21 18.85 10.80
CA HIS A 258 -16.06 19.45 9.46
C HIS A 258 -17.34 20.07 8.92
N ARG A 259 -18.51 19.78 9.54
CA ARG A 259 -19.81 20.33 9.15
C ARG A 259 -20.71 20.55 10.36
N GLY A 260 -21.53 21.59 10.31
CA GLY A 260 -22.58 21.88 11.30
C GLY A 260 -22.08 22.36 12.65
N THR A 261 -22.95 22.32 13.64
CA THR A 261 -22.67 22.71 15.03
C THR A 261 -23.01 21.56 15.98
N MET A 262 -22.09 21.26 16.88
CA MET A 262 -22.20 20.19 17.88
C MET A 262 -22.34 20.80 19.26
N ASN A 263 -23.26 20.25 20.07
CA ASN A 263 -23.52 20.73 21.43
C ASN A 263 -23.31 19.61 22.45
N LYS A 264 -22.95 20.01 23.66
CA LYS A 264 -22.91 19.09 24.79
C LYS A 264 -24.31 18.56 25.08
N GLY A 265 -24.43 17.24 25.18
CA GLY A 265 -25.70 16.58 25.39
C GLY A 265 -26.37 16.10 24.11
N ASP A 266 -25.86 16.45 22.93
CA ASP A 266 -26.36 15.88 21.67
C ASP A 266 -26.22 14.37 21.63
N GLU A 267 -27.18 13.69 21.02
CA GLU A 267 -27.04 12.29 20.64
C GLU A 267 -26.22 12.20 19.36
N ILE A 268 -25.29 11.26 19.35
CA ILE A 268 -24.42 10.99 18.20
C ILE A 268 -24.53 9.53 17.81
N VAL A 269 -24.39 9.28 16.52
CA VAL A 269 -24.19 7.95 15.97
C VAL A 269 -22.81 7.85 15.35
N VAL A 270 -22.11 6.75 15.62
CA VAL A 270 -20.77 6.48 15.12
C VAL A 270 -20.70 5.06 14.55
N ALA A 271 -19.98 4.91 13.44
CA ALA A 271 -19.75 3.59 12.87
C ALA A 271 -18.79 2.75 13.74
N THR A 272 -19.16 1.50 14.01
CA THR A 272 -18.30 0.50 14.66
C THR A 272 -18.28 -0.78 13.84
N PRO A 273 -17.30 -1.70 14.06
CA PRO A 273 -17.25 -2.99 13.36
C PRO A 273 -18.49 -3.88 13.56
N THR A 274 -19.26 -3.62 14.61
CA THR A 274 -20.46 -4.42 14.98
C THR A 274 -21.77 -3.73 14.59
N GLY A 275 -21.71 -2.57 13.95
CA GLY A 275 -22.87 -1.77 13.56
C GLY A 275 -22.84 -0.35 14.16
N PRO A 276 -23.88 0.45 13.92
CA PRO A 276 -23.95 1.82 14.41
C PRO A 276 -24.09 1.86 15.93
N LEU A 277 -23.24 2.64 16.59
CA LEU A 277 -23.31 2.92 18.02
C LEU A 277 -23.98 4.28 18.22
N VAL A 278 -25.11 4.30 18.92
CA VAL A 278 -25.76 5.54 19.34
C VAL A 278 -25.38 5.83 20.79
N THR A 279 -24.83 7.02 21.04
CA THR A 279 -24.41 7.45 22.38
C THR A 279 -24.62 8.94 22.57
N LYS A 280 -24.42 9.45 23.79
CA LYS A 280 -24.65 10.87 24.14
C LYS A 280 -23.38 11.56 24.56
N ILE A 281 -23.13 12.77 24.04
CA ILE A 281 -21.97 13.58 24.39
C ILE A 281 -22.06 14.00 25.86
N LYS A 282 -21.12 13.56 26.68
CA LYS A 282 -21.01 13.97 28.09
C LYS A 282 -20.18 15.24 28.26
N GLY A 283 -19.15 15.41 27.44
CA GLY A 283 -18.28 16.57 27.51
C GLY A 283 -17.55 16.80 26.18
N MET A 284 -17.33 18.06 25.88
CA MET A 284 -16.55 18.53 24.74
C MET A 284 -15.44 19.42 25.23
N PHE A 285 -14.27 19.29 24.64
CA PHE A 285 -13.09 20.04 25.01
C PHE A 285 -12.39 20.55 23.75
N SER A 286 -12.04 21.85 23.76
CA SER A 286 -11.28 22.50 22.71
C SER A 286 -9.88 22.85 23.19
N PRO A 287 -8.84 22.75 22.37
CA PRO A 287 -7.50 23.18 22.75
C PRO A 287 -7.46 24.70 22.93
N ARG A 288 -6.68 25.20 23.91
CA ARG A 288 -6.52 26.63 24.17
C ARG A 288 -5.63 27.30 23.13
N GLY A 289 -6.15 28.37 22.50
CA GLY A 289 -5.40 29.19 21.55
C GLY A 289 -4.87 28.37 20.36
N MET A 290 -3.64 28.65 19.92
CA MET A 290 -2.98 27.92 18.85
C MET A 290 -2.26 26.64 19.33
N SER A 291 -2.70 26.08 20.47
CA SER A 291 -2.16 24.82 20.97
C SER A 291 -2.61 23.65 20.10
N GLU A 292 -1.72 22.70 19.89
CA GLU A 292 -2.07 21.48 19.19
C GLU A 292 -2.90 20.54 20.07
N MET A 293 -3.84 19.81 19.48
CA MET A 293 -4.67 18.83 20.20
C MET A 293 -3.87 17.79 20.97
N ARG A 294 -2.72 17.35 20.45
CA ARG A 294 -1.84 16.36 21.11
C ARG A 294 -1.10 16.93 22.32
N ASP A 295 -0.81 18.21 22.30
CA ASP A 295 0.06 18.90 23.28
C ASP A 295 -0.71 19.72 24.32
N ALA A 296 -2.03 19.63 24.32
CA ALA A 296 -2.84 20.47 25.18
C ALA A 296 -2.65 20.19 26.67
N GLY A 297 -2.22 18.97 27.09
CA GLY A 297 -2.03 18.64 28.51
C GLY A 297 -3.18 19.17 29.38
N ASP A 298 -2.87 20.04 30.34
CA ASP A 298 -3.88 20.74 31.16
C ASP A 298 -4.54 21.97 30.47
N ARG A 299 -4.34 22.17 29.17
CA ARG A 299 -4.80 23.36 28.41
C ARG A 299 -6.05 23.10 27.58
N TRP A 300 -6.93 22.27 28.05
CA TRP A 300 -8.23 22.03 27.47
C TRP A 300 -9.27 22.91 28.13
N ASP A 301 -10.08 23.59 27.30
CA ASP A 301 -11.26 24.31 27.76
C ASP A 301 -12.51 23.46 27.50
N SER A 302 -13.33 23.30 28.56
CA SER A 302 -14.66 22.70 28.39
C SER A 302 -15.55 23.66 27.62
N VAL A 303 -16.15 23.18 26.56
CA VAL A 303 -17.04 23.97 25.70
C VAL A 303 -18.41 23.32 25.62
N ASP A 304 -19.46 24.12 25.56
CA ASP A 304 -20.84 23.63 25.49
C ASP A 304 -21.36 23.57 24.04
N SER A 305 -20.80 24.35 23.12
CA SER A 305 -21.18 24.39 21.71
C SER A 305 -19.96 24.74 20.84
N VAL A 306 -19.81 24.05 19.70
CA VAL A 306 -18.75 24.32 18.72
C VAL A 306 -19.29 24.15 17.31
N SER A 307 -18.93 25.09 16.42
CA SER A 307 -19.26 25.05 15.00
C SER A 307 -18.05 24.65 14.16
N ALA A 308 -18.29 24.05 12.99
CA ALA A 308 -17.25 23.62 12.04
C ALA A 308 -16.47 24.83 11.46
N ALA A 309 -15.21 24.64 11.10
CA ALA A 309 -14.37 23.47 11.27
C ALA A 309 -13.57 23.58 12.56
N ALA A 310 -13.52 22.51 13.34
CA ALA A 310 -12.81 22.53 14.62
C ALA A 310 -12.24 21.15 14.99
N GLY A 311 -11.07 21.15 15.63
CA GLY A 311 -10.55 19.97 16.29
C GLY A 311 -11.03 19.90 17.73
N LEU A 312 -11.61 18.76 18.14
CA LEU A 312 -12.25 18.60 19.43
C LEU A 312 -11.87 17.27 20.08
N LYS A 313 -11.93 17.25 21.42
CA LYS A 313 -11.92 16.04 22.21
C LYS A 313 -13.32 15.79 22.78
N LEU A 314 -13.88 14.62 22.53
CA LEU A 314 -15.19 14.20 23.03
C LEU A 314 -15.06 13.14 24.12
N SER A 315 -15.93 13.24 25.12
CA SER A 315 -16.19 12.19 26.10
C SER A 315 -17.63 11.71 25.96
N ALA A 316 -17.81 10.40 25.76
CA ALA A 316 -19.11 9.73 25.66
C ALA A 316 -19.03 8.32 26.24
N PRO A 317 -20.16 7.65 26.59
CA PRO A 317 -20.19 6.27 27.02
C PRO A 317 -19.93 5.29 25.87
N ASP A 318 -19.45 4.11 26.20
CA ASP A 318 -19.37 2.93 25.32
C ASP A 318 -18.56 3.12 24.01
N ILE A 319 -17.60 4.05 24.03
CA ILE A 319 -16.80 4.42 22.85
C ILE A 319 -15.63 3.47 22.54
N GLU A 320 -15.47 2.38 23.30
CA GLU A 320 -14.33 1.47 23.20
C GLU A 320 -14.18 0.74 21.87
N SER A 321 -15.28 0.56 21.16
CA SER A 321 -15.31 -0.14 19.87
C SER A 321 -15.18 0.78 18.66
N ILE A 322 -15.08 2.10 18.88
CA ILE A 322 -14.98 3.07 17.80
C ILE A 322 -13.57 3.02 17.21
N LEU A 323 -13.49 3.02 15.89
CA LEU A 323 -12.25 2.98 15.15
C LEU A 323 -11.86 4.37 14.60
N ALA A 324 -10.56 4.60 14.45
CA ALA A 324 -10.05 5.78 13.77
C ALA A 324 -10.51 5.79 12.30
N GLY A 325 -10.80 6.98 11.77
CA GLY A 325 -11.27 7.19 10.39
C GLY A 325 -12.79 7.02 10.20
N THR A 326 -13.55 6.68 11.26
CA THR A 326 -15.01 6.55 11.15
C THR A 326 -15.73 7.89 11.22
N THR A 327 -16.87 7.95 10.54
CA THR A 327 -17.76 9.12 10.58
C THR A 327 -18.58 9.13 11.86
N LEU A 328 -18.75 10.32 12.45
CA LEU A 328 -19.60 10.61 13.57
C LEU A 328 -20.63 11.65 13.12
N ARG A 329 -21.91 11.40 13.37
CA ARG A 329 -22.99 12.36 13.07
C ARG A 329 -23.85 12.63 14.31
N VAL A 330 -24.25 13.90 14.46
CA VAL A 330 -25.26 14.27 15.45
C VAL A 330 -26.63 13.87 14.93
N ILE A 331 -27.42 13.19 15.78
CA ILE A 331 -28.78 12.79 15.47
C ILE A 331 -29.74 13.90 15.89
N PRO A 332 -30.46 14.54 14.98
CA PRO A 332 -31.48 15.51 15.35
C PRO A 332 -32.71 14.83 15.97
N ASP A 333 -33.46 15.59 16.76
CA ASP A 333 -34.71 15.12 17.42
C ASP A 333 -35.93 15.17 16.48
N ASP A 334 -35.73 15.00 15.18
CA ASP A 334 -36.77 15.06 14.15
C ASP A 334 -36.95 13.73 13.38
N GLU A 335 -37.81 13.76 12.34
CA GLU A 335 -38.13 12.60 11.51
C GLU A 335 -36.91 12.05 10.74
N SER A 336 -35.80 12.79 10.64
CA SER A 336 -34.57 12.37 9.97
C SER A 336 -33.70 11.42 10.81
N ARG A 337 -34.03 11.23 12.10
CA ARG A 337 -33.26 10.38 13.03
C ARG A 337 -32.94 9.00 12.47
N GLN A 338 -33.97 8.30 12.00
CA GLN A 338 -33.78 6.94 11.50
C GLN A 338 -32.93 6.90 10.22
N GLN A 339 -33.14 7.88 9.35
CA GLN A 339 -32.35 7.97 8.11
C GLN A 339 -30.85 8.14 8.39
N ILE A 340 -30.49 8.94 9.39
CA ILE A 340 -29.08 9.17 9.76
C ILE A 340 -28.46 7.89 10.36
N ILE A 341 -29.23 7.17 11.19
CA ILE A 341 -28.76 5.88 11.74
C ILE A 341 -28.58 4.86 10.64
N ASP A 342 -29.52 4.77 9.69
CA ASP A 342 -29.45 3.84 8.56
C ASP A 342 -28.28 4.16 7.63
N GLN A 343 -28.00 5.45 7.36
CA GLN A 343 -26.82 5.87 6.61
C GLN A 343 -25.51 5.46 7.27
N ILE A 344 -25.40 5.62 8.61
CA ILE A 344 -24.22 5.15 9.34
C ILE A 344 -24.17 3.63 9.38
N ALA A 345 -25.32 2.93 9.41
CA ALA A 345 -25.36 1.47 9.33
C ALA A 345 -24.82 0.95 7.99
N GLU A 346 -25.19 1.61 6.89
CA GLU A 346 -24.59 1.34 5.57
C GLU A 346 -23.07 1.61 5.54
N GLU A 347 -22.64 2.64 6.28
CA GLU A 347 -21.21 2.93 6.45
C GLU A 347 -20.47 1.91 7.33
N CYS A 348 -21.16 1.18 8.22
CA CYS A 348 -20.56 0.10 9.00
C CYS A 348 -20.29 -1.15 8.15
N GLU A 349 -21.05 -1.36 7.08
CA GLU A 349 -20.76 -2.44 6.15
C GLU A 349 -19.43 -2.14 5.44
N ILE A 350 -18.47 -3.03 5.66
CA ILE A 350 -17.19 -2.97 4.94
C ILE A 350 -17.55 -3.14 3.46
N SER A 351 -17.43 -2.06 2.67
CA SER A 351 -17.77 -2.07 1.24
C SER A 351 -16.71 -2.79 0.37
N ILE A 352 -16.02 -3.75 0.98
CA ILE A 352 -15.11 -4.64 0.27
C ILE A 352 -15.90 -5.90 -0.05
N ASP A 353 -16.17 -6.13 -1.33
CA ASP A 353 -16.71 -7.41 -1.77
C ASP A 353 -15.72 -8.51 -1.38
N LEU A 354 -16.14 -9.43 -0.55
CA LEU A 354 -15.33 -10.57 -0.16
C LEU A 354 -15.67 -11.76 -1.06
N ASP A 355 -14.65 -12.45 -1.48
CA ASP A 355 -14.74 -13.65 -2.28
C ASP A 355 -14.73 -14.90 -1.36
N GLU A 356 -15.20 -16.04 -1.84
CA GLU A 356 -15.16 -17.30 -1.08
C GLU A 356 -13.71 -17.76 -0.86
N GLU A 357 -12.87 -17.54 -1.87
CA GLU A 357 -11.45 -17.86 -1.89
C GLU A 357 -10.63 -16.59 -2.17
N GLY A 358 -9.36 -16.56 -1.77
CA GLY A 358 -8.48 -15.42 -2.00
C GLY A 358 -7.56 -15.10 -0.82
N ILE A 359 -6.84 -14.01 -0.94
CA ILE A 359 -5.88 -13.53 0.06
C ILE A 359 -6.56 -12.89 1.28
N ALA A 360 -5.83 -12.76 2.37
CA ALA A 360 -6.24 -11.98 3.54
C ALA A 360 -5.57 -10.61 3.54
N ILE A 361 -6.32 -9.57 3.84
CA ILE A 361 -5.79 -8.22 3.98
C ILE A 361 -6.12 -7.62 5.34
N LYS A 362 -5.22 -6.82 5.89
CA LYS A 362 -5.43 -6.11 7.17
C LYS A 362 -4.86 -4.69 7.11
N ALA A 363 -5.50 -3.79 7.84
CA ALA A 363 -5.00 -2.43 8.02
C ALA A 363 -5.26 -1.93 9.44
N ASP A 364 -4.66 -0.82 9.81
CA ASP A 364 -4.91 -0.13 11.09
C ASP A 364 -6.26 0.58 11.12
N THR A 365 -6.75 1.03 9.95
CA THR A 365 -7.98 1.81 9.78
C THR A 365 -8.85 1.24 8.67
N LEU A 366 -10.15 1.58 8.69
CA LEU A 366 -11.10 1.17 7.66
C LEU A 366 -10.72 1.76 6.29
N GLY A 367 -10.40 3.04 6.23
CA GLY A 367 -9.98 3.69 4.98
C GLY A 367 -8.69 3.12 4.40
N GLY A 368 -7.73 2.69 5.26
CA GLY A 368 -6.52 1.99 4.86
C GLY A 368 -6.83 0.62 4.25
N LEU A 369 -7.78 -0.10 4.85
CA LEU A 369 -8.24 -1.40 4.37
C LEU A 369 -8.92 -1.29 3.00
N GLU A 370 -9.82 -0.31 2.83
CA GLU A 370 -10.51 -0.05 1.57
C GLU A 370 -9.53 0.40 0.46
N ALA A 371 -8.56 1.25 0.82
CA ALA A 371 -7.51 1.67 -0.12
C ALA A 371 -6.66 0.49 -0.58
N LEU A 372 -6.22 -0.36 0.35
CA LEU A 372 -5.44 -1.56 0.02
C LEU A 372 -6.23 -2.52 -0.89
N ALA A 373 -7.52 -2.76 -0.57
CA ALA A 373 -8.39 -3.60 -1.38
C ALA A 373 -8.60 -3.05 -2.79
N PHE A 374 -8.81 -1.74 -2.91
CA PHE A 374 -8.98 -1.07 -4.20
C PHE A 374 -7.74 -1.22 -5.09
N GLU A 375 -6.57 -0.96 -4.54
CA GLU A 375 -5.30 -1.05 -5.27
C GLU A 375 -4.96 -2.49 -5.66
N ILE A 376 -5.21 -3.48 -4.79
CA ILE A 376 -5.01 -4.91 -5.10
C ILE A 376 -5.88 -5.34 -6.27
N ARG A 377 -7.16 -4.95 -6.30
CA ARG A 377 -8.06 -5.26 -7.42
C ARG A 377 -7.68 -4.56 -8.72
N GLY A 378 -7.03 -3.41 -8.63
CA GLY A 378 -6.49 -2.66 -9.74
C GLY A 378 -5.16 -3.19 -10.30
N MET A 379 -4.52 -4.18 -9.65
CA MET A 379 -3.23 -4.70 -10.07
C MET A 379 -3.26 -5.31 -11.47
N LYS A 380 -2.20 -5.02 -12.23
CA LYS A 380 -1.99 -5.55 -13.58
C LYS A 380 -0.67 -6.33 -13.62
N ASP A 381 -0.62 -7.32 -14.48
CA ASP A 381 0.62 -8.05 -14.78
C ASP A 381 1.60 -7.20 -15.62
N VAL A 382 2.80 -7.70 -15.85
CA VAL A 382 3.85 -7.05 -16.67
C VAL A 382 3.37 -6.78 -18.12
N SER A 383 2.36 -7.50 -18.58
CA SER A 383 1.75 -7.35 -19.91
C SER A 383 0.57 -6.35 -19.92
N GLY A 384 0.21 -5.78 -18.76
CA GLY A 384 -0.90 -4.83 -18.61
C GLY A 384 -2.29 -5.46 -18.43
N ASN A 385 -2.39 -6.78 -18.28
CA ASN A 385 -3.66 -7.48 -18.03
C ASN A 385 -4.03 -7.44 -16.54
N PRO A 386 -5.34 -7.36 -16.19
CA PRO A 386 -5.78 -7.43 -14.79
C PRO A 386 -5.35 -8.76 -14.15
N ARG A 387 -4.82 -8.73 -12.93
CA ARG A 387 -4.44 -9.94 -12.19
C ARG A 387 -5.63 -10.68 -11.56
N ASN A 388 -6.80 -10.04 -11.42
CA ASN A 388 -8.01 -10.61 -10.83
C ASN A 388 -7.75 -11.29 -9.48
N ILE A 389 -7.15 -10.55 -8.55
CA ILE A 389 -6.83 -11.07 -7.22
C ILE A 389 -8.09 -11.01 -6.34
N ASN A 390 -8.51 -12.16 -5.83
CA ASN A 390 -9.64 -12.30 -4.91
C ASN A 390 -9.23 -11.99 -3.48
N ILE A 391 -10.14 -11.39 -2.72
CA ILE A 391 -9.95 -11.04 -1.31
C ILE A 391 -10.96 -11.81 -0.46
N ARG A 392 -10.49 -12.83 0.26
CA ARG A 392 -11.35 -13.64 1.14
C ARG A 392 -11.63 -12.97 2.48
N SER A 393 -10.67 -12.24 3.00
CA SER A 393 -10.78 -11.64 4.34
C SER A 393 -10.17 -10.25 4.36
N ALA A 394 -10.94 -9.29 4.89
CA ALA A 394 -10.52 -7.91 5.09
C ALA A 394 -10.87 -7.51 6.53
N THR A 395 -9.87 -7.28 7.38
CA THR A 395 -10.10 -6.98 8.81
C THR A 395 -9.16 -5.90 9.32
N ILE A 396 -9.60 -5.18 10.36
CA ILE A 396 -8.84 -4.12 10.99
C ILE A 396 -8.04 -4.66 12.18
N GLY A 397 -6.84 -4.11 12.38
CA GLY A 397 -5.95 -4.42 13.49
C GLY A 397 -4.82 -5.39 13.15
N PRO A 398 -3.97 -5.76 14.13
CA PRO A 398 -2.78 -6.58 13.91
C PRO A 398 -3.12 -8.02 13.52
N ILE A 399 -2.17 -8.70 12.88
CA ILE A 399 -2.30 -10.11 12.55
C ILE A 399 -2.37 -10.92 13.84
N ASN A 400 -3.36 -11.78 13.94
CA ASN A 400 -3.51 -12.75 15.02
C ASN A 400 -3.32 -14.20 14.51
N ARG A 401 -3.28 -15.15 15.44
CA ARG A 401 -3.08 -16.57 15.11
C ARG A 401 -4.17 -17.19 14.23
N LYS A 402 -5.42 -16.68 14.32
CA LYS A 402 -6.54 -17.17 13.50
C LYS A 402 -6.37 -16.76 12.04
N ASP A 403 -5.84 -15.56 11.80
CA ASP A 403 -5.60 -15.05 10.44
C ASP A 403 -4.62 -15.96 9.69
N ILE A 404 -3.51 -16.35 10.35
CA ILE A 404 -2.51 -17.25 9.76
C ILE A 404 -3.11 -18.62 9.45
N ARG A 405 -3.82 -19.21 10.40
CA ARG A 405 -4.45 -20.51 10.20
C ARG A 405 -5.50 -20.47 9.10
N SER A 406 -6.27 -19.39 9.03
CA SER A 406 -7.24 -19.20 7.95
C SER A 406 -6.54 -19.09 6.59
N ALA A 407 -5.41 -18.36 6.49
CA ALA A 407 -4.65 -18.26 5.25
C ALA A 407 -4.00 -19.60 4.84
N ALA A 408 -3.57 -20.41 5.81
CA ALA A 408 -2.95 -21.72 5.57
C ALA A 408 -3.91 -22.78 5.00
N ILE A 409 -5.24 -22.59 5.13
CA ILE A 409 -6.24 -23.57 4.66
C ILE A 409 -6.43 -23.51 3.14
N SER A 410 -6.04 -22.43 2.47
CA SER A 410 -6.22 -22.33 1.01
C SER A 410 -5.43 -23.41 0.27
N ASP A 411 -6.07 -24.07 -0.70
CA ASP A 411 -5.42 -25.06 -1.56
C ASP A 411 -4.53 -24.39 -2.62
N ASP A 412 -4.81 -23.11 -2.94
CA ASP A 412 -4.02 -22.33 -3.89
C ASP A 412 -2.81 -21.69 -3.19
N PRO A 413 -1.57 -22.02 -3.57
CA PRO A 413 -0.37 -21.40 -3.03
C PRO A 413 -0.33 -19.87 -3.17
N TYR A 414 -0.99 -19.29 -4.20
CA TYR A 414 -1.06 -17.86 -4.42
C TYR A 414 -1.95 -17.12 -3.42
N GLU A 415 -2.83 -17.83 -2.71
CA GLU A 415 -3.75 -17.27 -1.71
C GLU A 415 -3.24 -17.39 -0.28
N ARG A 416 -2.15 -18.13 -0.05
CA ARG A 416 -1.52 -18.27 1.27
C ARG A 416 -0.74 -17.03 1.67
N VAL A 417 -1.35 -15.86 1.54
CA VAL A 417 -0.73 -14.56 1.74
C VAL A 417 -1.59 -13.68 2.64
N ILE A 418 -0.93 -12.97 3.55
CA ILE A 418 -1.53 -11.91 4.36
C ILE A 418 -0.84 -10.60 4.03
N LEU A 419 -1.56 -9.66 3.44
CA LEU A 419 -1.06 -8.32 3.16
C LEU A 419 -1.49 -7.37 4.27
N THR A 420 -0.55 -6.59 4.81
CA THR A 420 -0.85 -5.65 5.89
C THR A 420 -0.39 -4.24 5.58
N PHE A 421 -1.29 -3.28 5.80
CA PHE A 421 -1.01 -1.87 5.67
C PHE A 421 -1.03 -1.20 7.04
N SER A 422 0.09 -0.57 7.43
CA SER A 422 0.27 0.19 8.69
C SER A 422 -0.15 -0.55 9.95
N THR A 423 -0.14 -1.88 9.96
CA THR A 423 -0.47 -2.68 11.15
C THR A 423 0.57 -3.74 11.42
N GLY A 424 0.70 -4.14 12.68
CA GLY A 424 1.72 -5.08 13.16
C GLY A 424 1.25 -6.53 13.22
N ILE A 425 2.08 -7.36 13.84
CA ILE A 425 1.83 -8.78 14.09
C ILE A 425 1.86 -9.00 15.60
N LEU A 426 0.86 -9.69 16.15
CA LEU A 426 0.86 -10.10 17.54
C LEU A 426 1.96 -11.16 17.81
N ALA A 427 2.54 -11.17 18.99
CA ALA A 427 3.62 -12.09 19.36
C ALA A 427 3.28 -13.57 19.12
N GLU A 428 2.02 -13.97 19.37
CA GLU A 428 1.53 -15.31 19.12
C GLU A 428 1.51 -15.66 17.63
N ALA A 429 1.14 -14.70 16.79
CA ALA A 429 1.13 -14.84 15.34
C ALA A 429 2.55 -14.88 14.77
N GLN A 430 3.46 -14.06 15.30
CA GLN A 430 4.86 -14.10 14.90
C GLN A 430 5.49 -15.46 15.15
N THR A 431 5.15 -16.11 16.26
CA THR A 431 5.63 -17.46 16.59
C THR A 431 5.09 -18.51 15.59
N GLU A 432 3.83 -18.37 15.14
CA GLU A 432 3.21 -19.28 14.16
C GLU A 432 3.85 -19.09 12.77
N LEU A 433 4.07 -17.84 12.34
CA LEU A 433 4.74 -17.53 11.04
C LEU A 433 6.19 -18.01 10.98
N SER A 434 6.87 -18.10 12.15
CA SER A 434 8.29 -18.52 12.23
C SER A 434 8.47 -20.03 12.24
N ARG A 435 7.41 -20.82 12.11
CA ARG A 435 7.50 -22.27 12.04
C ARG A 435 7.96 -22.74 10.66
N ASP A 436 8.80 -23.75 10.61
CA ASP A 436 9.33 -24.34 9.36
C ASP A 436 8.24 -24.96 8.46
N ASP A 437 7.08 -25.31 9.05
CA ASP A 437 5.92 -25.88 8.37
C ASP A 437 4.88 -24.83 7.94
N CYS A 438 5.12 -23.56 8.21
CA CYS A 438 4.20 -22.48 7.86
C CYS A 438 4.47 -22.00 6.42
N GLU A 439 3.53 -22.28 5.52
CA GLU A 439 3.59 -21.84 4.11
C GLU A 439 2.90 -20.48 3.86
N VAL A 440 2.47 -19.78 4.92
CA VAL A 440 1.82 -18.49 4.80
C VAL A 440 2.85 -17.37 4.70
N LEU A 441 2.76 -16.57 3.65
CA LEU A 441 3.58 -15.38 3.49
C LEU A 441 2.90 -14.18 4.12
N HIS A 442 3.67 -13.37 4.84
CA HIS A 442 3.26 -12.05 5.28
C HIS A 442 4.05 -10.97 4.53
N ILE A 443 3.33 -10.01 3.93
CA ILE A 443 3.90 -8.81 3.33
C ILE A 443 3.26 -7.60 4.01
N GLY A 444 4.06 -6.81 4.72
CA GLY A 444 3.59 -5.61 5.40
C GLY A 444 4.44 -4.40 5.06
N SER A 445 3.80 -3.25 4.97
CA SER A 445 4.44 -1.94 4.79
C SER A 445 3.51 -0.82 5.26
N GLU A 446 4.10 0.33 5.52
CA GLU A 446 3.41 1.60 5.74
C GLU A 446 3.12 2.34 4.42
N ILE A 447 3.52 1.78 3.28
CA ILE A 447 3.30 2.31 1.93
C ILE A 447 2.61 1.22 1.11
N ILE A 448 1.38 1.49 0.63
CA ILE A 448 0.56 0.51 -0.11
C ILE A 448 1.31 0.00 -1.34
N TYR A 449 1.96 0.88 -2.10
CA TYR A 449 2.67 0.49 -3.33
C TYR A 449 3.85 -0.45 -3.07
N HIS A 450 4.55 -0.34 -1.94
CA HIS A 450 5.58 -1.31 -1.56
C HIS A 450 5.00 -2.69 -1.24
N ILE A 451 3.76 -2.75 -0.74
CA ILE A 451 3.06 -4.02 -0.55
C ILE A 451 2.78 -4.65 -1.90
N LEU A 452 2.25 -3.86 -2.83
CA LEU A 452 1.90 -4.32 -4.19
C LEU A 452 3.12 -4.78 -4.98
N GLU A 453 4.22 -4.01 -4.95
CA GLU A 453 5.48 -4.36 -5.60
C GLU A 453 6.03 -5.70 -5.08
N LYS A 454 6.16 -5.85 -3.75
CA LYS A 454 6.64 -7.09 -3.13
C LYS A 454 5.71 -8.28 -3.41
N TYR A 455 4.41 -8.02 -3.45
CA TYR A 455 3.43 -9.07 -3.75
C TYR A 455 3.52 -9.50 -5.21
N ASP A 456 3.70 -8.56 -6.14
CA ASP A 456 3.91 -8.83 -7.57
C ASP A 456 5.19 -9.66 -7.81
N GLU A 457 6.30 -9.24 -7.21
CA GLU A 457 7.57 -9.97 -7.24
C GLU A 457 7.41 -11.42 -6.71
N TRP A 458 6.67 -11.57 -5.60
CA TRP A 458 6.43 -12.88 -5.02
C TRP A 458 5.53 -13.76 -5.89
N ILE A 459 4.49 -13.20 -6.53
CA ILE A 459 3.65 -13.95 -7.49
C ILE A 459 4.51 -14.51 -8.61
N GLU A 460 5.37 -13.67 -9.23
CA GLU A 460 6.24 -14.11 -10.32
C GLU A 460 7.28 -15.15 -9.86
N ALA A 461 7.86 -14.97 -8.68
CA ALA A 461 8.79 -15.95 -8.10
C ALA A 461 8.10 -17.29 -7.79
N THR A 462 6.88 -17.24 -7.24
CA THR A 462 6.09 -18.44 -6.92
C THR A 462 5.66 -19.16 -8.18
N LYS A 463 5.25 -18.43 -9.22
CA LYS A 463 4.93 -18.99 -10.53
C LYS A 463 6.12 -19.78 -11.11
N LYS A 464 7.30 -19.16 -11.09
CA LYS A 464 8.53 -19.79 -11.57
C LYS A 464 8.89 -21.04 -10.77
N ARG A 465 8.78 -20.98 -9.43
CA ARG A 465 9.04 -22.14 -8.55
C ARG A 465 8.08 -23.29 -8.84
N LEU A 466 6.77 -23.01 -8.96
CA LEU A 466 5.76 -24.03 -9.26
C LEU A 466 5.95 -24.64 -10.66
N GLU A 467 6.39 -23.86 -11.64
CA GLU A 467 6.77 -24.37 -12.96
C GLU A 467 8.00 -25.28 -12.89
N GLU A 468 9.01 -24.94 -12.10
CA GLU A 468 10.21 -25.75 -11.86
C GLU A 468 9.86 -27.05 -11.12
N GLU A 469 9.11 -27.00 -10.02
CA GLU A 469 8.60 -28.14 -9.27
C GLU A 469 7.70 -29.05 -10.15
N GLY A 470 6.88 -28.42 -10.99
CA GLY A 470 6.04 -29.12 -11.96
C GLY A 470 6.87 -29.90 -13.00
N ARG A 471 8.04 -29.38 -13.38
CA ARG A 471 8.99 -30.08 -14.28
C ARG A 471 9.68 -31.24 -13.57
N GLU A 472 10.08 -31.07 -12.32
CA GLU A 472 10.77 -32.12 -11.55
C GLU A 472 9.86 -33.30 -11.21
N ASN A 473 8.57 -33.08 -10.97
CA ASN A 473 7.60 -34.11 -10.59
C ASN A 473 6.91 -34.83 -11.77
N VAL A 474 7.21 -34.43 -13.02
CA VAL A 474 6.66 -35.08 -14.22
C VAL A 474 7.69 -35.97 -14.87
N ILE A 475 7.32 -37.21 -15.19
CA ILE A 475 8.17 -38.11 -16.00
C ILE A 475 8.25 -37.54 -17.40
N HIS A 476 9.42 -37.03 -17.76
CA HIS A 476 9.70 -36.51 -19.10
C HIS A 476 9.89 -37.68 -20.11
N PRO A 477 9.48 -37.48 -21.36
CA PRO A 477 9.76 -38.43 -22.40
C PRO A 477 11.27 -38.54 -22.64
N GLY A 478 11.75 -39.74 -22.88
CA GLY A 478 13.14 -40.01 -23.16
C GLY A 478 13.28 -41.18 -24.14
N ARG A 479 14.29 -41.13 -24.99
CA ARG A 479 14.63 -42.14 -25.98
C ARG A 479 16.08 -42.55 -25.82
N ILE A 480 16.35 -43.83 -25.64
CA ILE A 480 17.71 -44.40 -25.50
C ILE A 480 17.97 -45.46 -26.54
N LEU A 481 19.20 -45.54 -26.99
CA LEU A 481 19.71 -46.57 -27.89
C LEU A 481 20.65 -47.49 -27.10
N ILE A 482 20.47 -48.81 -27.19
CA ILE A 482 21.43 -49.80 -26.67
C ILE A 482 22.62 -49.83 -27.60
N MET A 483 23.81 -49.57 -27.09
CA MET A 483 25.03 -49.48 -27.90
C MET A 483 25.58 -50.88 -28.23
N GLU A 484 26.02 -51.09 -29.49
CA GLU A 484 26.71 -52.28 -29.98
C GLU A 484 28.00 -52.53 -29.19
N ASP A 485 28.31 -53.77 -28.90
CA ASP A 485 29.51 -54.25 -28.17
C ASP A 485 29.64 -53.70 -26.73
N HIS A 486 28.57 -53.12 -26.14
CA HIS A 486 28.57 -52.52 -24.78
C HIS A 486 27.63 -53.28 -23.82
N ILE A 487 27.57 -54.61 -23.91
CA ILE A 487 26.81 -55.44 -22.96
C ILE A 487 27.74 -55.89 -21.83
N PHE A 488 27.59 -55.29 -20.64
CA PHE A 488 28.40 -55.71 -19.48
C PHE A 488 27.79 -56.91 -18.75
N ARG A 489 26.46 -57.05 -18.79
CA ARG A 489 25.70 -58.13 -18.16
C ARG A 489 24.35 -58.35 -18.86
N ARG A 490 24.02 -59.54 -19.25
CA ARG A 490 22.84 -59.87 -20.07
C ARG A 490 21.52 -59.95 -19.28
N SER A 491 21.55 -60.25 -17.96
CA SER A 491 20.31 -60.38 -17.14
C SER A 491 20.58 -60.21 -15.67
N GLY A 492 19.51 -59.97 -14.86
CA GLY A 492 19.39 -59.94 -13.42
C GLY A 492 20.18 -58.93 -12.60
N PRO A 493 20.11 -57.57 -12.84
CA PRO A 493 19.61 -56.79 -13.97
C PRO A 493 20.56 -56.86 -15.17
N ALA A 494 20.06 -56.62 -16.37
CA ALA A 494 20.93 -56.41 -17.53
C ALA A 494 21.68 -55.08 -17.36
N VAL A 495 22.99 -55.05 -17.71
CA VAL A 495 23.80 -53.84 -17.66
C VAL A 495 24.33 -53.58 -19.05
N VAL A 496 23.90 -52.49 -19.66
CA VAL A 496 24.19 -52.15 -21.06
C VAL A 496 24.68 -50.72 -21.18
N GLY A 497 25.55 -50.48 -22.15
CA GLY A 497 25.87 -49.12 -22.57
C GLY A 497 24.70 -48.54 -23.37
N VAL A 498 24.26 -47.39 -23.01
CA VAL A 498 23.18 -46.69 -23.73
C VAL A 498 23.62 -45.29 -24.13
N ARG A 499 23.11 -44.83 -25.27
CA ARG A 499 23.19 -43.43 -25.69
C ARG A 499 21.80 -42.80 -25.59
N VAL A 500 21.65 -41.65 -24.91
CA VAL A 500 20.39 -40.91 -24.83
C VAL A 500 20.20 -40.12 -26.12
N LEU A 501 19.29 -40.58 -26.99
CA LEU A 501 19.00 -39.96 -28.28
C LEU A 501 18.17 -38.69 -28.15
N GLY A 502 17.31 -38.60 -27.13
CA GLY A 502 16.44 -37.43 -26.90
C GLY A 502 15.78 -37.48 -25.54
N GLY A 503 15.43 -36.31 -25.04
CA GLY A 503 14.83 -36.15 -23.72
C GLY A 503 15.75 -36.52 -22.57
N ARG A 504 15.20 -37.16 -21.53
CA ARG A 504 15.95 -37.55 -20.33
C ARG A 504 15.45 -38.86 -19.73
N ILE A 505 16.34 -39.56 -19.02
CA ILE A 505 16.00 -40.78 -18.28
C ILE A 505 16.42 -40.66 -16.81
N HIS A 506 15.59 -41.21 -15.92
CA HIS A 506 15.85 -41.25 -14.47
C HIS A 506 15.84 -42.70 -13.94
N VAL A 507 16.51 -42.88 -12.83
CA VAL A 507 16.44 -44.14 -12.09
C VAL A 507 14.99 -44.40 -11.65
N GLY A 508 14.52 -45.62 -11.81
CA GLY A 508 13.16 -46.04 -11.43
C GLY A 508 12.11 -45.93 -12.54
N GLN A 509 12.42 -45.32 -13.69
CA GLN A 509 11.50 -45.23 -14.82
C GLN A 509 11.30 -46.57 -15.54
N ARG A 510 10.09 -46.77 -16.07
CA ARG A 510 9.76 -47.90 -16.94
C ARG A 510 10.15 -47.58 -18.37
N LEU A 511 10.53 -48.63 -19.10
CA LEU A 511 10.91 -48.54 -20.50
C LEU A 511 9.96 -49.40 -21.36
N LEU A 512 9.73 -48.94 -22.59
CA LEU A 512 8.99 -49.64 -23.64
C LEU A 512 9.89 -49.79 -24.88
N THR A 513 9.65 -50.82 -25.66
CA THR A 513 10.16 -50.90 -27.04
C THR A 513 9.35 -49.98 -27.96
N VAL A 514 9.83 -49.68 -29.15
CA VAL A 514 9.09 -48.95 -30.20
C VAL A 514 7.81 -49.65 -30.65
N ASP A 515 7.71 -50.96 -30.41
CA ASP A 515 6.48 -51.74 -30.69
C ASP A 515 5.46 -51.68 -29.55
N GLY A 516 5.82 -51.12 -28.39
CA GLY A 516 4.95 -50.94 -27.21
C GLY A 516 5.09 -52.05 -26.16
N GLU A 517 6.04 -52.99 -26.34
CA GLU A 517 6.29 -54.03 -25.36
C GLU A 517 7.10 -53.51 -24.17
N LYS A 518 6.85 -54.08 -22.97
CA LYS A 518 7.55 -53.66 -21.74
C LYS A 518 9.02 -54.03 -21.77
N ALA A 519 9.90 -53.05 -21.74
CA ALA A 519 11.35 -53.18 -21.77
C ALA A 519 12.02 -53.00 -20.39
N GLY A 520 11.30 -53.33 -19.30
CA GLY A 520 11.83 -53.34 -17.95
C GLY A 520 11.81 -51.96 -17.24
N ARG A 521 12.70 -51.85 -16.23
CA ARG A 521 12.81 -50.63 -15.42
C ARG A 521 14.28 -50.24 -15.19
N VAL A 522 14.61 -48.98 -15.31
CA VAL A 522 15.93 -48.42 -14.99
C VAL A 522 16.23 -48.60 -13.50
N LYS A 523 17.25 -49.37 -13.15
CA LYS A 523 17.65 -49.62 -11.75
C LYS A 523 18.76 -48.71 -11.29
N SER A 524 19.73 -48.39 -12.13
CA SER A 524 20.82 -47.46 -11.86
C SER A 524 21.43 -46.96 -13.17
N ILE A 525 21.96 -45.74 -13.12
CA ILE A 525 22.68 -45.09 -14.21
C ILE A 525 24.09 -44.78 -13.70
N ARG A 526 25.14 -45.09 -14.51
CA ARG A 526 26.53 -44.84 -14.13
C ARG A 526 27.32 -44.25 -15.29
N ASP A 527 28.16 -43.29 -14.95
CA ASP A 527 29.22 -42.77 -15.80
C ASP A 527 30.57 -43.18 -15.18
N GLY A 528 31.18 -44.25 -15.72
CA GLY A 528 32.33 -44.89 -15.08
C GLY A 528 31.99 -45.33 -13.64
N ASP A 529 32.71 -44.78 -12.65
CA ASP A 529 32.51 -45.09 -11.23
C ASP A 529 31.43 -44.23 -10.55
N HIS A 530 30.91 -43.19 -11.23
CA HIS A 530 29.92 -42.29 -10.67
C HIS A 530 28.50 -42.80 -10.89
N VAL A 531 27.69 -42.77 -9.81
CA VAL A 531 26.26 -43.08 -9.88
C VAL A 531 25.49 -41.80 -10.15
N LEU A 532 24.67 -41.77 -11.19
CA LEU A 532 23.82 -40.65 -11.56
C LEU A 532 22.36 -40.99 -11.29
N SER A 533 21.57 -39.98 -10.94
CA SER A 533 20.11 -40.11 -10.82
C SER A 533 19.39 -39.87 -12.14
N GLU A 534 20.01 -39.11 -13.05
CA GLU A 534 19.46 -38.68 -14.34
C GLU A 534 20.54 -38.77 -15.43
N ALA A 535 20.11 -39.01 -16.68
CA ALA A 535 20.93 -38.84 -17.89
C ALA A 535 20.15 -38.02 -18.93
N LYS A 536 20.85 -37.18 -19.68
CA LYS A 536 20.30 -36.23 -20.66
C LYS A 536 20.71 -36.57 -22.07
N GLN A 537 20.03 -35.95 -23.03
CA GLN A 537 20.35 -36.09 -24.44
C GLN A 537 21.84 -35.90 -24.74
N GLY A 538 22.40 -36.85 -25.45
CA GLY A 538 23.81 -36.90 -25.83
C GLY A 538 24.71 -37.68 -24.88
N ASP A 539 24.24 -38.06 -23.70
CA ASP A 539 25.03 -38.84 -22.74
C ASP A 539 25.18 -40.31 -23.20
N GLU A 540 26.38 -40.86 -23.02
CA GLU A 540 26.71 -42.27 -23.22
C GLU A 540 27.10 -42.89 -21.88
N LEU A 541 26.29 -43.80 -21.36
CA LEU A 541 26.32 -44.23 -19.97
C LEU A 541 26.03 -45.73 -19.83
N ALA A 542 26.48 -46.33 -18.74
CA ALA A 542 26.09 -47.67 -18.37
C ALA A 542 24.78 -47.67 -17.58
N VAL A 543 23.74 -48.33 -18.11
CA VAL A 543 22.42 -48.39 -17.48
C VAL A 543 22.11 -49.83 -17.08
N ALA A 544 21.73 -50.02 -15.82
CA ALA A 544 21.22 -51.30 -15.33
C ALA A 544 19.69 -51.31 -15.50
N ILE A 545 19.17 -52.24 -16.28
CA ILE A 545 17.74 -52.40 -16.56
C ILE A 545 17.25 -53.71 -15.93
N GLN A 546 16.29 -53.61 -15.05
CA GLN A 546 15.67 -54.75 -14.38
C GLN A 546 14.46 -55.24 -15.18
N GLY A 547 14.34 -56.58 -15.32
CA GLY A 547 13.17 -57.21 -15.95
C GLY A 547 13.39 -57.58 -17.41
N ILE A 548 14.60 -57.38 -17.96
CA ILE A 548 14.96 -57.80 -19.32
C ILE A 548 16.13 -58.81 -19.36
N THR A 549 16.24 -59.51 -20.48
CA THR A 549 17.40 -60.35 -20.83
C THR A 549 17.78 -60.00 -22.26
N ILE A 550 19.01 -59.51 -22.47
CA ILE A 550 19.51 -59.15 -23.79
C ILE A 550 19.73 -60.48 -24.60
N GLY A 551 19.24 -60.47 -25.83
CA GLY A 551 19.17 -61.69 -26.67
C GLY A 551 17.81 -62.39 -26.59
N ARG A 552 16.82 -61.82 -25.88
CA ARG A 552 15.43 -62.32 -25.82
C ARG A 552 14.45 -61.19 -25.93
N GLY A 553 14.13 -60.76 -27.15
CA GLY A 553 13.17 -59.71 -27.45
C GLY A 553 13.70 -58.27 -27.31
N ILE A 554 14.93 -58.11 -26.80
CA ILE A 554 15.66 -56.84 -26.79
C ILE A 554 17.12 -57.21 -27.12
N ASP A 555 17.67 -56.58 -28.17
CA ASP A 555 19.01 -56.80 -28.66
C ASP A 555 19.83 -55.47 -28.70
N GLU A 556 21.07 -55.60 -29.18
CA GLU A 556 21.95 -54.47 -29.46
C GLU A 556 21.32 -53.62 -30.58
N GLU A 557 21.55 -52.28 -30.54
CA GLU A 557 20.97 -51.29 -31.45
C GLU A 557 19.45 -51.06 -31.29
N ASP A 558 18.79 -51.74 -30.34
CA ASP A 558 17.39 -51.47 -30.06
C ASP A 558 17.19 -50.09 -29.38
N VAL A 559 16.10 -49.43 -29.79
CA VAL A 559 15.66 -48.17 -29.24
C VAL A 559 14.58 -48.42 -28.19
N LEU A 560 14.78 -47.86 -26.99
CA LEU A 560 13.81 -47.94 -25.91
C LEU A 560 13.29 -46.54 -25.57
N LEU A 561 12.01 -46.45 -25.22
CA LEU A 561 11.32 -45.22 -24.86
C LEU A 561 10.97 -45.23 -23.36
N VAL A 562 11.03 -44.09 -22.71
CA VAL A 562 10.53 -43.93 -21.34
C VAL A 562 9.00 -43.97 -21.34
N ASP A 563 8.42 -44.91 -20.59
CA ASP A 563 6.96 -45.05 -20.43
C ASP A 563 6.43 -43.94 -19.56
N VAL A 564 5.75 -42.97 -20.18
CA VAL A 564 5.18 -41.80 -19.51
C VAL A 564 3.71 -42.08 -19.15
N PRO A 565 3.30 -42.00 -17.86
CA PRO A 565 1.92 -42.19 -17.46
C PRO A 565 0.96 -41.18 -18.12
N GLU A 566 -0.27 -41.60 -18.43
CA GLU A 566 -1.28 -40.72 -19.07
C GLU A 566 -1.55 -39.44 -18.27
N SER A 567 -1.58 -39.52 -16.94
CA SER A 567 -1.77 -38.33 -16.05
C SER A 567 -0.69 -37.26 -16.21
N HIS A 568 0.53 -37.67 -16.63
CA HIS A 568 1.66 -36.76 -16.85
C HIS A 568 1.58 -36.08 -18.23
N ILE A 569 0.95 -36.70 -19.22
CA ILE A 569 0.83 -36.14 -20.58
C ILE A 569 0.08 -34.82 -20.59
N ARG A 570 -1.03 -34.74 -19.83
CA ARG A 570 -1.79 -33.48 -19.73
C ARG A 570 -1.00 -32.33 -19.09
N ARG A 571 -0.08 -32.68 -18.15
CA ARG A 571 0.84 -31.72 -17.53
C ARG A 571 1.96 -31.33 -18.50
N LEU A 572 2.58 -32.30 -19.20
CA LEU A 572 3.63 -32.05 -20.19
C LEU A 572 3.16 -31.12 -21.32
N ARG A 573 1.91 -31.24 -21.78
CA ARG A 573 1.33 -30.32 -22.79
C ARG A 573 1.18 -28.88 -22.33
N LYS A 574 1.13 -28.64 -21.03
CA LYS A 574 1.09 -27.29 -20.43
C LYS A 574 2.49 -26.73 -20.14
N LEU A 575 3.50 -27.58 -20.13
CA LEU A 575 4.90 -27.21 -19.92
C LEU A 575 5.57 -26.98 -21.28
N ASN A 576 6.49 -26.00 -21.33
CA ASN A 576 7.36 -25.80 -22.49
C ASN A 576 8.41 -26.92 -22.53
N ILE A 577 8.09 -28.07 -23.17
CA ILE A 577 9.03 -29.15 -23.43
C ILE A 577 9.79 -28.91 -24.76
N SER A 578 10.94 -29.53 -24.91
CA SER A 578 11.72 -29.40 -26.15
C SER A 578 11.02 -30.05 -27.35
N SER A 579 11.31 -29.59 -28.56
CA SER A 579 10.74 -30.15 -29.79
C SER A 579 11.01 -31.68 -29.94
N ILE A 580 12.14 -32.15 -29.40
CA ILE A 580 12.50 -33.57 -29.38
C ILE A 580 11.63 -34.31 -28.38
N GLU A 581 11.39 -33.75 -27.20
CA GLU A 581 10.49 -34.36 -26.22
C GLU A 581 9.04 -34.41 -26.72
N GLU A 582 8.58 -33.42 -27.50
CA GLU A 582 7.27 -33.43 -28.16
C GLU A 582 7.17 -34.56 -29.22
N GLU A 583 8.22 -34.76 -29.99
CA GLU A 583 8.27 -35.85 -30.97
C GLU A 583 8.17 -37.22 -30.27
N ILE A 584 8.98 -37.46 -29.22
CA ILE A 584 8.96 -38.72 -28.44
C ILE A 584 7.60 -38.91 -27.77
N LEU A 585 7.00 -37.85 -27.23
CA LEU A 585 5.67 -37.88 -26.61
C LEU A 585 4.59 -38.28 -27.64
N SER A 586 4.67 -37.73 -28.85
CA SER A 586 3.75 -38.04 -29.94
C SER A 586 3.86 -39.51 -30.36
N GLU A 587 5.08 -40.07 -30.41
CA GLU A 587 5.36 -41.49 -30.68
C GLU A 587 4.77 -42.38 -29.57
N LEU A 588 4.99 -42.04 -28.29
CA LEU A 588 4.40 -42.77 -27.15
C LEU A 588 2.88 -42.79 -27.18
N ILE A 589 2.25 -41.63 -27.50
CA ILE A 589 0.81 -41.55 -27.66
C ILE A 589 0.31 -42.45 -28.79
N ALA A 590 1.02 -42.50 -29.90
CA ALA A 590 0.67 -43.38 -31.03
C ALA A 590 0.79 -44.86 -30.66
N ILE A 591 1.82 -45.25 -29.88
CA ILE A 591 2.01 -46.62 -29.38
C ILE A 591 0.84 -47.02 -28.47
N HIS A 592 0.55 -46.26 -27.44
CA HIS A 592 -0.52 -46.58 -26.48
C HIS A 592 -1.93 -46.53 -27.10
N ARG A 593 -2.17 -45.71 -28.14
CA ARG A 593 -3.44 -45.69 -28.87
C ARG A 593 -3.75 -46.90 -29.71
N LYS A 594 -2.77 -47.78 -29.92
CA LYS A 594 -3.04 -49.08 -30.56
C LYS A 594 -3.93 -49.95 -29.65
N ASP A 595 -3.76 -49.83 -28.32
CA ASP A 595 -4.50 -50.59 -27.33
C ASP A 595 -5.69 -49.82 -26.74
N ASP A 596 -5.56 -48.49 -26.55
CA ASP A 596 -6.61 -47.59 -26.06
C ASP A 596 -6.72 -46.33 -26.93
N HIS A 597 -7.78 -46.26 -27.75
CA HIS A 597 -8.03 -45.19 -28.71
C HIS A 597 -8.16 -43.76 -28.07
N PHE A 598 -8.45 -43.69 -26.76
CA PHE A 598 -8.65 -42.41 -26.07
C PHE A 598 -7.46 -41.98 -25.22
N TRP A 599 -6.40 -42.82 -25.18
CA TRP A 599 -5.24 -42.57 -24.34
C TRP A 599 -4.56 -41.24 -24.70
N GLY A 600 -4.26 -40.41 -23.67
CA GLY A 600 -3.59 -39.12 -23.80
C GLY A 600 -4.45 -37.98 -24.41
N ARG A 601 -5.77 -38.07 -24.31
CA ARG A 601 -6.68 -36.97 -24.69
C ARG A 601 -6.77 -35.87 -23.65
#